data_b9130dadb866259655c7bf64f3c4e1f1
#
_entry.id   b9130dadb866259655c7bf64f3c4e1f1
#
_cell.length_a   1.000
_cell.length_b   1.000
_cell.length_c   1.000
_cell.angle_alpha   90.00
_cell.angle_beta   90.00
_cell.angle_gamma   90.00
#
_symmetry.space_group_name_H-M   'P 1'
#
loop_
_entity.id
_entity.type
_entity.pdbx_description
1 polymer ?
#
loop_
_entity_poly.entity_id
_entity_poly.type
_entity_poly.pdbx_seq_one_letter_code
_entity_poly.pdbx_strand_id
1 'polypeptide(L)'
;YIPQHFGQYDSLTIAQALRIERKQQALHAILSGDASNENFVVLDDDWNIEERSIAALDLWGLGQFTLSYPMNLLSGGEKTRVFLAGMNIHHPSVVLMDEPTNHLDSSGRQRLYDWVEKCRSTLLVVSHDRTLLNLLPEICELEKHQINYYGGNYEFYKEQKTLMQEALQQRIEEKEKALRIARKVARETVERRDKQNVRGEKNNIKKGVPRIVLNALQGKSEKSTSKLNSTHQEKAEKLTGERNQLRSSLSPTAILKTDFNSSSLHTGKILVTAKEINFGYHPNSDSNDIQDNNDFKQQLWQTPISFQLKSGDRLRIEGANGSGKTTLLKLITGQLQPQEGNLTRMEFTYVYLNQEYSIIDDRNSILEQAYAFNNRNLPEHEIKIILNRYLFPASEWDKSCRKLSGGEKMRLAFCCLMISNNTPDMFILDEPTNNLDIQSIEIITATIKNYTGTVIAISHDDYFIQEIGIEQRILLS
;
A
#
# COMPACT_ATOMS: atom_id res chain seq x y z
N TYR A 1 18.10 -17.05 6.45
CA TYR A 1 16.82 -16.62 5.88
C TYR A 1 15.88 -16.09 6.95
N ILE A 2 15.30 -14.92 6.75
CA ILE A 2 14.30 -14.29 7.61
C ILE A 2 12.97 -14.34 6.87
N PRO A 3 12.01 -15.15 7.34
CA PRO A 3 10.73 -15.36 6.67
C PRO A 3 9.72 -14.26 6.99
N GLN A 4 8.78 -14.01 6.09
CA GLN A 4 7.64 -13.12 6.30
C GLN A 4 6.63 -13.69 7.33
N HIS A 5 6.43 -15.01 7.34
CA HIS A 5 5.47 -15.70 8.20
C HIS A 5 6.17 -16.66 9.16
N PHE A 6 5.76 -16.64 10.43
CA PHE A 6 6.40 -17.38 11.52
C PHE A 6 5.61 -18.60 12.02
N GLY A 7 4.41 -18.88 11.53
CA GLY A 7 3.53 -19.94 12.04
C GLY A 7 4.18 -21.33 12.09
N GLN A 8 5.09 -21.62 11.17
CA GLN A 8 5.86 -22.88 11.18
C GLN A 8 6.85 -23.02 12.35
N TYR A 9 7.13 -21.94 13.07
CA TYR A 9 8.05 -21.92 14.22
C TYR A 9 7.32 -21.85 15.56
N ASP A 10 5.99 -21.76 15.58
CA ASP A 10 5.20 -21.55 16.79
C ASP A 10 5.34 -22.70 17.82
N SER A 11 5.60 -23.91 17.36
CA SER A 11 5.83 -25.07 18.25
C SER A 11 7.24 -25.14 18.84
N LEU A 12 8.13 -24.24 18.46
CA LEU A 12 9.54 -24.25 18.82
C LEU A 12 9.84 -23.29 19.98
N THR A 13 10.98 -23.50 20.64
CA THR A 13 11.63 -22.51 21.50
C THR A 13 12.50 -21.55 20.69
N ILE A 14 12.94 -20.44 21.30
CA ILE A 14 13.88 -19.50 20.67
C ILE A 14 15.17 -20.23 20.25
N ALA A 15 15.74 -21.08 21.12
CA ALA A 15 16.94 -21.85 20.81
C ALA A 15 16.76 -22.79 19.61
N GLN A 16 15.59 -23.44 19.51
CA GLN A 16 15.24 -24.32 18.38
C GLN A 16 15.05 -23.52 17.09
N ALA A 17 14.33 -22.41 17.13
CA ALA A 17 14.11 -21.54 15.98
C ALA A 17 15.44 -20.97 15.44
N LEU A 18 16.34 -20.59 16.32
CA LEU A 18 17.70 -20.14 16.01
C LEU A 18 18.68 -21.27 15.65
N ARG A 19 18.28 -22.55 15.78
CA ARG A 19 19.11 -23.75 15.53
C ARG A 19 20.37 -23.82 16.38
N ILE A 20 20.33 -23.29 17.59
CA ILE A 20 21.45 -23.33 18.55
C ILE A 20 21.27 -24.36 19.66
N GLU A 21 20.06 -24.93 19.80
CA GLU A 21 19.71 -25.86 20.88
C GLU A 21 20.70 -27.02 21.01
N ARG A 22 21.09 -27.65 19.91
CA ARG A 22 22.03 -28.79 19.94
C ARG A 22 23.39 -28.38 20.50
N LYS A 23 23.92 -27.23 20.08
CA LYS A 23 25.19 -26.71 20.60
C LYS A 23 25.09 -26.35 22.08
N GLN A 24 23.96 -25.76 22.51
CA GLN A 24 23.69 -25.43 23.91
C GLN A 24 23.59 -26.70 24.76
N GLN A 25 22.90 -27.73 24.31
CA GLN A 25 22.82 -29.01 25.02
C GLN A 25 24.19 -29.69 25.13
N ALA A 26 25.00 -29.69 24.06
CA ALA A 26 26.35 -30.23 24.08
C ALA A 26 27.25 -29.46 25.03
N LEU A 27 27.17 -28.13 25.07
CA LEU A 27 27.89 -27.27 26.02
C LEU A 27 27.52 -27.63 27.47
N HIS A 28 26.22 -27.70 27.78
CA HIS A 28 25.74 -28.07 29.11
C HIS A 28 26.14 -29.50 29.54
N ALA A 29 26.12 -30.47 28.59
CA ALA A 29 26.57 -31.82 28.82
C ALA A 29 28.07 -31.87 29.22
N ILE A 30 28.92 -31.18 28.43
CA ILE A 30 30.35 -31.11 28.72
C ILE A 30 30.62 -30.43 30.08
N LEU A 31 29.95 -29.32 30.35
CA LEU A 31 30.10 -28.61 31.65
C LEU A 31 29.61 -29.44 32.85
N SER A 32 28.64 -30.36 32.63
CA SER A 32 28.19 -31.31 33.66
C SER A 32 29.04 -32.57 33.80
N GLY A 33 30.11 -32.71 32.99
CA GLY A 33 31.08 -33.79 33.10
C GLY A 33 30.97 -34.86 32.01
N ASP A 34 30.04 -34.78 31.07
CA ASP A 34 29.96 -35.67 29.90
C ASP A 34 30.94 -35.25 28.81
N ALA A 35 32.19 -35.72 28.91
CA ALA A 35 33.28 -35.48 27.98
C ALA A 35 33.22 -36.41 26.77
N SER A 36 32.05 -36.84 26.29
CA SER A 36 31.92 -37.67 25.09
C SER A 36 32.42 -36.91 23.83
N ASN A 37 33.07 -37.59 22.95
CA ASN A 37 33.60 -37.01 21.71
C ASN A 37 32.47 -36.44 20.82
N GLU A 38 31.26 -37.00 20.94
CA GLU A 38 30.08 -36.54 20.22
C GLU A 38 29.69 -35.10 20.62
N ASN A 39 29.68 -34.79 21.91
CA ASN A 39 29.40 -33.42 22.40
C ASN A 39 30.42 -32.39 21.92
N PHE A 40 31.72 -32.75 21.90
CA PHE A 40 32.74 -31.86 21.36
C PHE A 40 32.57 -31.61 19.86
N VAL A 41 32.22 -32.61 19.09
CA VAL A 41 31.97 -32.49 17.63
C VAL A 41 30.73 -31.59 17.40
N VAL A 42 29.68 -31.75 18.18
CA VAL A 42 28.45 -30.91 18.07
C VAL A 42 28.72 -29.48 18.45
N LEU A 43 29.50 -29.26 19.52
CA LEU A 43 29.83 -27.91 19.97
C LEU A 43 30.71 -27.17 18.97
N ASP A 44 31.60 -27.88 18.27
CA ASP A 44 32.47 -27.33 17.21
C ASP A 44 33.26 -26.09 17.68
N ASP A 45 33.93 -26.20 18.84
CA ASP A 45 34.68 -25.12 19.52
C ASP A 45 33.89 -23.84 19.83
N ASP A 46 32.56 -23.87 19.73
CA ASP A 46 31.67 -22.71 19.92
C ASP A 46 31.27 -22.53 21.41
N TRP A 47 32.30 -22.40 22.29
CA TRP A 47 32.11 -22.32 23.75
C TRP A 47 31.27 -21.14 24.22
N ASN A 48 31.20 -20.05 23.44
CA ASN A 48 30.49 -18.82 23.78
C ASN A 48 29.11 -18.75 23.14
N ILE A 49 28.57 -19.85 22.60
CA ILE A 49 27.29 -19.88 21.86
C ILE A 49 26.13 -19.31 22.70
N GLU A 50 26.07 -19.65 23.98
CA GLU A 50 25.00 -19.21 24.86
C GLU A 50 25.11 -17.71 25.18
N GLU A 51 26.30 -17.24 25.61
CA GLU A 51 26.55 -15.82 25.92
C GLU A 51 26.34 -14.94 24.67
N ARG A 52 26.84 -15.37 23.53
CA ARG A 52 26.67 -14.67 22.26
C ARG A 52 25.20 -14.60 21.85
N SER A 53 24.43 -15.66 22.10
CA SER A 53 23.00 -15.71 21.79
C SER A 53 22.19 -14.78 22.69
N ILE A 54 22.48 -14.75 23.99
CA ILE A 54 21.85 -13.83 24.95
C ILE A 54 22.18 -12.37 24.57
N ALA A 55 23.45 -12.07 24.31
CA ALA A 55 23.87 -10.73 23.88
C ALA A 55 23.20 -10.30 22.57
N ALA A 56 23.03 -11.22 21.61
CA ALA A 56 22.33 -10.94 20.37
C ALA A 56 20.84 -10.65 20.60
N LEU A 57 20.17 -11.40 21.48
CA LEU A 57 18.78 -11.13 21.85
C LEU A 57 18.64 -9.75 22.53
N ASP A 58 19.55 -9.42 23.45
CA ASP A 58 19.55 -8.12 24.13
C ASP A 58 19.76 -6.95 23.17
N LEU A 59 20.66 -7.08 22.20
CA LEU A 59 20.87 -6.10 21.12
C LEU A 59 19.58 -5.79 20.36
N TRP A 60 18.73 -6.80 20.17
CA TRP A 60 17.43 -6.65 19.51
C TRP A 60 16.28 -6.33 20.49
N GLY A 61 16.59 -6.03 21.78
CA GLY A 61 15.61 -5.66 22.79
C GLY A 61 14.73 -6.83 23.24
N LEU A 62 15.32 -8.03 23.31
CA LEU A 62 14.68 -9.27 23.73
C LEU A 62 15.38 -9.88 24.97
N GLY A 63 16.16 -9.11 25.71
CA GLY A 63 16.93 -9.58 26.86
C GLY A 63 16.07 -10.11 28.02
N GLN A 64 14.76 -9.80 28.03
CA GLN A 64 13.82 -10.36 29.01
C GLN A 64 13.45 -11.82 28.72
N PHE A 65 13.71 -12.35 27.52
CA PHE A 65 13.36 -13.72 27.14
C PHE A 65 14.54 -14.67 27.26
N THR A 66 14.30 -15.86 27.80
CA THR A 66 15.28 -16.94 27.83
C THR A 66 15.32 -17.70 26.51
N LEU A 67 16.40 -18.39 26.21
CA LEU A 67 16.53 -19.21 25.02
C LEU A 67 15.50 -20.38 24.96
N SER A 68 14.99 -20.83 26.10
CA SER A 68 13.93 -21.82 26.22
C SER A 68 12.51 -21.25 26.07
N TYR A 69 12.35 -19.94 25.89
CA TYR A 69 11.02 -19.30 25.79
C TYR A 69 10.31 -19.75 24.52
N PRO A 70 8.99 -20.10 24.60
CA PRO A 70 8.23 -20.59 23.44
C PRO A 70 7.95 -19.47 22.40
N MET A 71 8.13 -19.77 21.12
CA MET A 71 7.89 -18.83 20.04
C MET A 71 6.43 -18.40 19.90
N ASN A 72 5.45 -19.27 20.23
CA ASN A 72 4.03 -18.93 20.12
C ASN A 72 3.56 -17.83 21.08
N LEU A 73 4.30 -17.59 22.16
CA LEU A 73 3.99 -16.53 23.13
C LEU A 73 4.57 -15.17 22.74
N LEU A 74 5.40 -15.13 21.69
CA LEU A 74 5.98 -13.90 21.16
C LEU A 74 5.02 -13.24 20.18
N SER A 75 4.97 -11.90 20.21
CA SER A 75 4.32 -11.09 19.18
C SER A 75 5.03 -11.23 17.83
N GLY A 76 4.37 -10.87 16.73
CA GLY A 76 4.98 -10.90 15.39
C GLY A 76 6.28 -10.11 15.31
N GLY A 77 6.34 -8.92 15.91
CA GLY A 77 7.55 -8.10 15.95
C GLY A 77 8.68 -8.71 16.78
N GLU A 78 8.38 -9.38 17.89
CA GLU A 78 9.37 -10.10 18.68
C GLU A 78 9.91 -11.31 17.92
N LYS A 79 9.05 -12.07 17.23
CA LYS A 79 9.48 -13.17 16.35
C LYS A 79 10.45 -12.68 15.28
N THR A 80 10.13 -11.57 14.61
CA THR A 80 11.04 -10.96 13.62
C THR A 80 12.39 -10.64 14.25
N ARG A 81 12.41 -10.00 15.43
CA ARG A 81 13.63 -9.63 16.15
C ARG A 81 14.46 -10.85 16.58
N VAL A 82 13.82 -11.99 16.93
CA VAL A 82 14.53 -13.25 17.20
C VAL A 82 15.32 -13.70 15.97
N PHE A 83 14.69 -13.72 14.79
CA PHE A 83 15.40 -14.13 13.55
C PHE A 83 16.49 -13.12 13.14
N LEU A 84 16.28 -11.83 13.39
CA LEU A 84 17.30 -10.80 13.19
C LEU A 84 18.50 -10.99 14.15
N ALA A 85 18.27 -11.39 15.41
CA ALA A 85 19.33 -11.75 16.34
C ALA A 85 20.15 -12.95 15.84
N GLY A 86 19.54 -13.88 15.11
CA GLY A 86 20.24 -15.00 14.46
C GLY A 86 21.36 -14.58 13.50
N MET A 87 21.27 -13.40 12.89
CA MET A 87 22.35 -12.87 12.04
C MET A 87 23.60 -12.52 12.85
N ASN A 88 23.42 -11.99 14.06
CA ASN A 88 24.51 -11.67 14.97
C ASN A 88 25.11 -12.91 15.64
N ILE A 89 24.34 -14.01 15.72
CA ILE A 89 24.79 -15.29 16.27
C ILE A 89 25.64 -16.07 15.24
N HIS A 90 25.14 -16.16 14.01
CA HIS A 90 25.71 -17.07 12.99
C HIS A 90 26.65 -16.38 12.01
N HIS A 91 26.67 -15.05 11.93
CA HIS A 91 27.48 -14.27 10.97
C HIS A 91 27.46 -14.86 9.53
N PRO A 92 26.30 -15.04 8.93
CA PRO A 92 26.22 -15.69 7.61
C PRO A 92 26.84 -14.80 6.53
N SER A 93 27.46 -15.44 5.50
CA SER A 93 28.01 -14.72 4.34
C SER A 93 26.90 -14.17 3.41
N VAL A 94 25.73 -14.81 3.41
CA VAL A 94 24.56 -14.41 2.61
C VAL A 94 23.33 -14.35 3.50
N VAL A 95 22.60 -13.24 3.44
CA VAL A 95 21.35 -13.02 4.19
C VAL A 95 20.21 -12.78 3.21
N LEU A 96 19.15 -13.56 3.35
CA LEU A 96 17.90 -13.40 2.61
C LEU A 96 16.82 -12.90 3.58
N MET A 97 16.20 -11.75 3.26
CA MET A 97 15.15 -11.14 4.07
C MET A 97 13.88 -10.98 3.24
N ASP A 98 12.77 -11.44 3.77
CA ASP A 98 11.45 -11.33 3.15
C ASP A 98 10.54 -10.47 4.04
N GLU A 99 10.31 -9.23 3.60
CA GLU A 99 9.53 -8.21 4.33
C GLU A 99 9.95 -8.06 5.82
N PRO A 100 11.23 -7.82 6.12
CA PRO A 100 11.75 -7.84 7.50
C PRO A 100 11.23 -6.68 8.36
N THR A 101 10.67 -5.64 7.77
CA THR A 101 10.11 -4.47 8.47
C THR A 101 8.66 -4.67 8.92
N ASN A 102 7.99 -5.73 8.43
CA ASN A 102 6.65 -6.06 8.86
C ASN A 102 6.62 -6.38 10.35
N HIS A 103 5.61 -5.87 11.04
CA HIS A 103 5.42 -6.00 12.48
C HIS A 103 6.47 -5.33 13.38
N LEU A 104 7.52 -4.71 12.83
CA LEU A 104 8.48 -3.93 13.60
C LEU A 104 7.93 -2.54 13.89
N ASP A 105 8.05 -2.11 15.15
CA ASP A 105 7.85 -0.72 15.55
C ASP A 105 9.02 0.17 15.08
N SER A 106 8.91 1.48 15.27
CA SER A 106 9.94 2.44 14.85
C SER A 106 11.33 2.11 15.41
N SER A 107 11.40 1.63 16.66
CA SER A 107 12.67 1.27 17.30
C SER A 107 13.29 0.02 16.68
N GLY A 108 12.47 -0.98 16.38
CA GLY A 108 12.89 -2.21 15.71
C GLY A 108 13.35 -1.96 14.27
N ARG A 109 12.63 -1.10 13.53
CA ARG A 109 13.03 -0.67 12.18
C ARG A 109 14.36 0.06 12.19
N GLN A 110 14.57 1.02 13.12
CA GLN A 110 15.82 1.75 13.21
C GLN A 110 17.02 0.82 13.48
N ARG A 111 16.87 -0.16 14.39
CA ARG A 111 17.90 -1.17 14.63
C ARG A 111 18.22 -2.01 13.39
N LEU A 112 17.20 -2.35 12.60
CA LEU A 112 17.39 -3.06 11.33
C LEU A 112 18.15 -2.20 10.32
N TYR A 113 17.81 -0.92 10.18
CA TYR A 113 18.50 0.01 9.30
C TYR A 113 19.97 0.17 9.70
N ASP A 114 20.24 0.41 10.98
CA ASP A 114 21.60 0.51 11.51
C ASP A 114 22.41 -0.78 11.29
N TRP A 115 21.76 -1.93 11.35
CA TRP A 115 22.39 -3.22 11.07
C TRP A 115 22.71 -3.37 9.58
N VAL A 116 21.78 -3.02 8.69
CA VAL A 116 21.96 -3.09 7.22
C VAL A 116 23.11 -2.20 6.77
N GLU A 117 23.20 -0.98 7.27
CA GLU A 117 24.31 -0.04 6.94
C GLU A 117 25.69 -0.58 7.33
N LYS A 118 25.78 -1.34 8.41
CA LYS A 118 27.03 -1.91 8.92
C LYS A 118 27.33 -3.30 8.37
N CYS A 119 26.36 -3.92 7.70
CA CYS A 119 26.46 -5.30 7.23
C CYS A 119 27.49 -5.43 6.10
N ARG A 120 28.32 -6.47 6.20
CA ARG A 120 29.30 -6.83 5.17
C ARG A 120 28.92 -8.10 4.39
N SER A 121 27.85 -8.75 4.80
CA SER A 121 27.32 -9.94 4.12
C SER A 121 26.62 -9.54 2.82
N THR A 122 26.52 -10.46 1.88
CA THR A 122 25.65 -10.27 0.72
C THR A 122 24.19 -10.27 1.17
N LEU A 123 23.48 -9.18 0.90
CA LEU A 123 22.07 -9.03 1.26
C LEU A 123 21.18 -9.18 0.02
N LEU A 124 20.13 -9.99 0.15
CA LEU A 124 19.00 -9.98 -0.76
C LEU A 124 17.75 -9.71 0.07
N VAL A 125 17.14 -8.54 -0.16
CA VAL A 125 16.02 -8.04 0.61
C VAL A 125 14.82 -7.87 -0.31
N VAL A 126 13.71 -8.51 0.03
CA VAL A 126 12.39 -8.23 -0.55
C VAL A 126 11.67 -7.32 0.42
N SER A 127 11.32 -6.11 0.01
CA SER A 127 10.65 -5.15 0.88
C SER A 127 9.88 -4.09 0.11
N HIS A 128 8.84 -3.57 0.74
CA HIS A 128 8.10 -2.37 0.33
C HIS A 128 8.46 -1.15 1.19
N ASP A 129 9.36 -1.32 2.16
CA ASP A 129 9.86 -0.24 3.01
C ASP A 129 10.88 0.62 2.25
N ARG A 130 10.44 1.82 1.88
CA ARG A 130 11.21 2.76 1.06
C ARG A 130 12.49 3.24 1.76
N THR A 131 12.46 3.34 3.09
CA THR A 131 13.65 3.70 3.89
C THR A 131 14.69 2.59 3.82
N LEU A 132 14.28 1.34 4.03
CA LEU A 132 15.16 0.18 3.92
C LEU A 132 15.74 0.05 2.50
N LEU A 133 14.90 0.16 1.48
CA LEU A 133 15.33 0.07 0.07
C LEU A 133 16.32 1.19 -0.30
N ASN A 134 16.21 2.35 0.35
CA ASN A 134 17.12 3.47 0.07
C ASN A 134 18.52 3.30 0.66
N LEU A 135 18.68 2.37 1.64
CA LEU A 135 20.00 1.99 2.17
C LEU A 135 20.74 1.00 1.26
N LEU A 136 20.05 0.38 0.29
CA LEU A 136 20.63 -0.61 -0.61
C LEU A 136 21.17 0.07 -1.86
N PRO A 137 22.35 -0.37 -2.37
CA PRO A 137 23.01 0.28 -3.51
C PRO A 137 22.34 -0.06 -4.86
N GLU A 138 21.51 -1.08 -4.91
CA GLU A 138 20.94 -1.63 -6.13
C GLU A 138 19.50 -2.09 -5.90
N ILE A 139 18.63 -1.84 -6.88
CA ILE A 139 17.23 -2.25 -6.87
C ILE A 139 16.94 -3.17 -8.06
N CYS A 140 16.26 -4.27 -7.79
CA CYS A 140 15.71 -5.17 -8.80
C CYS A 140 14.18 -5.13 -8.74
N GLU A 141 13.53 -4.68 -9.82
CA GLU A 141 12.08 -4.71 -9.93
C GLU A 141 11.63 -5.99 -10.64
N LEU A 142 10.82 -6.79 -9.95
CA LEU A 142 10.24 -8.00 -10.52
C LEU A 142 8.90 -7.67 -11.18
N GLU A 143 8.84 -7.73 -12.49
CA GLU A 143 7.61 -7.64 -13.28
C GLU A 143 7.18 -9.04 -13.76
N LYS A 144 5.96 -9.16 -14.33
CA LYS A 144 5.32 -10.45 -14.69
C LYS A 144 6.22 -11.44 -15.44
N HIS A 145 7.18 -10.96 -16.26
CA HIS A 145 8.00 -11.79 -17.13
C HIS A 145 9.48 -11.39 -17.19
N GLN A 146 9.89 -10.40 -16.41
CA GLN A 146 11.25 -9.88 -16.45
C GLN A 146 11.67 -9.29 -15.11
N ILE A 147 12.97 -9.22 -14.90
CA ILE A 147 13.60 -8.51 -13.81
C ILE A 147 14.29 -7.29 -14.40
N ASN A 148 13.89 -6.11 -13.96
CA ASN A 148 14.52 -4.85 -14.34
C ASN A 148 15.54 -4.48 -13.26
N TYR A 149 16.76 -4.21 -13.68
CA TYR A 149 17.87 -3.89 -12.78
C TYR A 149 18.17 -2.39 -12.81
N TYR A 150 18.29 -1.78 -11.63
CA TYR A 150 18.61 -0.38 -11.44
C TYR A 150 19.86 -0.26 -10.56
N GLY A 151 20.94 0.29 -11.10
CA GLY A 151 22.24 0.45 -10.42
C GLY A 151 22.28 1.63 -9.46
N GLY A 152 21.27 1.78 -8.61
CA GLY A 152 21.13 2.83 -7.61
C GLY A 152 20.11 2.46 -6.54
N ASN A 153 19.98 3.30 -5.51
CA ASN A 153 19.05 3.13 -4.41
C ASN A 153 17.59 3.38 -4.84
N TYR A 154 16.66 3.35 -3.87
CA TYR A 154 15.23 3.56 -4.14
C TYR A 154 14.92 4.93 -4.76
N GLU A 155 15.60 6.00 -4.34
CA GLU A 155 15.38 7.34 -4.92
C GLU A 155 15.78 7.38 -6.40
N PHE A 156 16.94 6.82 -6.74
CA PHE A 156 17.38 6.67 -8.12
C PHE A 156 16.38 5.85 -8.95
N TYR A 157 15.92 4.72 -8.42
CA TYR A 157 14.88 3.90 -9.05
C TYR A 157 13.61 4.73 -9.32
N LYS A 158 13.11 5.47 -8.31
CA LYS A 158 11.90 6.30 -8.40
C LYS A 158 12.07 7.39 -9.47
N GLU A 159 13.22 8.04 -9.53
CA GLU A 159 13.53 9.05 -10.55
C GLU A 159 13.51 8.45 -11.96
N GLN A 160 14.21 7.33 -12.18
CA GLN A 160 14.24 6.64 -13.47
C GLN A 160 12.84 6.19 -13.90
N LYS A 161 12.06 5.65 -12.98
CA LYS A 161 10.67 5.23 -13.24
C LYS A 161 9.78 6.41 -13.62
N THR A 162 9.93 7.55 -12.96
CA THR A 162 9.21 8.80 -13.25
C THR A 162 9.54 9.30 -14.65
N LEU A 163 10.83 9.39 -15.00
CA LEU A 163 11.28 9.81 -16.34
C LEU A 163 10.74 8.87 -17.43
N MET A 164 10.76 7.56 -17.19
CA MET A 164 10.19 6.58 -18.14
C MET A 164 8.68 6.79 -18.31
N GLN A 165 7.95 7.04 -17.24
CA GLN A 165 6.51 7.29 -17.29
C GLN A 165 6.17 8.60 -18.01
N GLU A 166 6.90 9.66 -17.75
CA GLU A 166 6.73 10.94 -18.46
C GLU A 166 7.00 10.82 -19.96
N ALA A 167 8.08 10.12 -20.33
CA ALA A 167 8.38 9.86 -21.74
C ALA A 167 7.29 9.01 -22.41
N LEU A 168 6.74 8.04 -21.71
CA LEU A 168 5.64 7.20 -22.18
C LEU A 168 4.35 8.02 -22.36
N GLN A 169 4.04 8.89 -21.41
CA GLN A 169 2.90 9.79 -21.45
C GLN A 169 2.99 10.74 -22.67
N GLN A 170 4.16 11.33 -22.89
CA GLN A 170 4.39 12.20 -24.06
C GLN A 170 4.14 11.45 -25.38
N ARG A 171 4.65 10.20 -25.50
CA ARG A 171 4.41 9.37 -26.69
C ARG A 171 2.92 9.06 -26.90
N ILE A 172 2.17 8.84 -25.82
CA ILE A 172 0.71 8.64 -25.91
C ILE A 172 0.03 9.90 -26.42
N GLU A 173 0.38 11.07 -25.89
CA GLU A 173 -0.18 12.36 -26.34
C GLU A 173 0.13 12.65 -27.82
N GLU A 174 1.34 12.33 -28.26
CA GLU A 174 1.70 12.44 -29.68
C GLU A 174 0.83 11.54 -30.56
N LYS A 175 0.62 10.27 -30.16
CA LYS A 175 -0.25 9.33 -30.87
C LYS A 175 -1.71 9.79 -30.87
N GLU A 176 -2.20 10.39 -29.78
CA GLU A 176 -3.55 10.97 -29.71
C GLU A 176 -3.72 12.17 -30.64
N LYS A 177 -2.72 13.07 -30.70
CA LYS A 177 -2.70 14.18 -31.65
C LYS A 177 -2.69 13.65 -33.08
N ALA A 178 -1.84 12.67 -33.39
CA ALA A 178 -1.78 12.06 -34.74
C ALA A 178 -3.12 11.39 -35.11
N LEU A 179 -3.77 10.68 -34.18
CA LEU A 179 -5.08 10.07 -34.41
C LEU A 179 -6.18 11.12 -34.66
N ARG A 180 -6.16 12.22 -33.90
CA ARG A 180 -7.10 13.35 -34.12
C ARG A 180 -6.93 13.96 -35.49
N ILE A 181 -5.67 14.20 -35.93
CA ILE A 181 -5.35 14.72 -37.24
C ILE A 181 -5.80 13.73 -38.33
N ALA A 182 -5.47 12.44 -38.19
CA ALA A 182 -5.86 11.42 -39.15
C ALA A 182 -7.39 11.34 -39.35
N ARG A 183 -8.16 11.37 -38.26
CA ARG A 183 -9.64 11.40 -38.30
C ARG A 183 -10.17 12.67 -38.96
N LYS A 184 -9.58 13.84 -38.65
CA LYS A 184 -9.97 15.11 -39.27
C LYS A 184 -9.73 15.08 -40.78
N VAL A 185 -8.53 14.66 -41.22
CA VAL A 185 -8.19 14.54 -42.65
C VAL A 185 -9.10 13.55 -43.36
N ALA A 186 -9.40 12.39 -42.74
CA ALA A 186 -10.33 11.43 -43.29
C ALA A 186 -11.72 12.07 -43.56
N ARG A 187 -12.26 12.77 -42.56
CA ARG A 187 -13.56 13.45 -42.65
C ARG A 187 -13.57 14.53 -43.76
N GLU A 188 -12.58 15.40 -43.74
CA GLU A 188 -12.45 16.47 -44.77
C GLU A 188 -12.31 15.91 -46.19
N THR A 189 -11.61 14.77 -46.33
CA THR A 189 -11.41 14.12 -47.64
C THR A 189 -12.73 13.52 -48.12
N VAL A 190 -13.51 12.89 -47.25
CA VAL A 190 -14.84 12.37 -47.61
C VAL A 190 -15.76 13.52 -48.01
N GLU A 191 -15.88 14.58 -47.22
CA GLU A 191 -16.71 15.76 -47.52
C GLU A 191 -16.34 16.43 -48.80
N ARG A 192 -15.02 16.54 -49.11
CA ARG A 192 -14.55 17.11 -50.40
C ARG A 192 -14.95 16.25 -51.60
N ARG A 193 -14.82 14.90 -51.44
CA ARG A 193 -15.23 13.97 -52.51
C ARG A 193 -16.72 13.97 -52.74
N ASP A 194 -17.52 13.98 -51.73
CA ASP A 194 -18.99 14.06 -51.84
C ASP A 194 -19.41 15.32 -52.59
N LYS A 195 -18.78 16.48 -52.29
CA LYS A 195 -19.02 17.73 -53.03
C LYS A 195 -18.58 17.61 -54.48
N GLN A 196 -17.46 16.93 -54.79
CA GLN A 196 -17.00 16.71 -56.17
C GLN A 196 -17.93 15.76 -56.93
N ASN A 197 -18.38 14.67 -56.30
CA ASN A 197 -19.30 13.72 -56.90
C ASN A 197 -20.64 14.39 -57.26
N VAL A 198 -21.23 15.17 -56.35
CA VAL A 198 -22.46 15.92 -56.61
C VAL A 198 -22.29 16.94 -57.75
N ARG A 199 -21.16 17.64 -57.81
CA ARG A 199 -20.86 18.57 -58.91
C ARG A 199 -20.65 17.84 -60.24
N GLY A 200 -19.95 16.70 -60.22
CA GLY A 200 -19.71 15.85 -61.39
C GLY A 200 -21.03 15.31 -61.95
N GLU A 201 -21.92 14.83 -61.10
CA GLU A 201 -23.23 14.31 -61.46
C GLU A 201 -24.11 15.40 -62.12
N LYS A 202 -24.20 16.59 -61.51
CA LYS A 202 -24.91 17.74 -62.09
C LYS A 202 -24.38 18.17 -63.45
N ASN A 203 -23.06 18.15 -63.66
CA ASN A 203 -22.42 18.51 -64.91
C ASN A 203 -22.65 17.44 -66.00
N ASN A 204 -22.64 16.16 -65.62
CA ASN A 204 -22.88 15.07 -66.60
C ASN A 204 -24.35 15.01 -67.02
N ILE A 205 -25.29 15.31 -66.14
CA ILE A 205 -26.71 15.46 -66.50
C ILE A 205 -26.88 16.64 -67.45
N LYS A 206 -26.27 17.78 -67.22
CA LYS A 206 -26.32 18.96 -68.16
C LYS A 206 -25.72 18.68 -69.52
N LYS A 207 -24.76 17.77 -69.65
CA LYS A 207 -24.10 17.37 -70.91
C LYS A 207 -24.83 16.26 -71.67
N GLY A 208 -25.97 15.74 -71.16
CA GLY A 208 -26.76 14.72 -71.83
C GLY A 208 -26.12 13.31 -71.89
N VAL A 209 -25.24 13.00 -70.98
CA VAL A 209 -24.49 11.71 -70.93
C VAL A 209 -25.47 10.55 -70.81
N PRO A 210 -25.37 9.46 -71.62
CA PRO A 210 -26.27 8.31 -71.55
C PRO A 210 -26.25 7.63 -70.12
N ARG A 211 -27.42 7.16 -69.65
CA ARG A 211 -27.61 6.60 -68.30
C ARG A 211 -26.65 5.44 -68.00
N ILE A 212 -26.32 4.61 -68.99
CA ILE A 212 -25.37 3.49 -68.83
C ILE A 212 -23.95 3.97 -68.51
N VAL A 213 -23.50 5.08 -69.17
CA VAL A 213 -22.18 5.67 -68.91
C VAL A 213 -22.18 6.35 -67.51
N LEU A 214 -23.27 7.00 -67.14
CA LEU A 214 -23.43 7.56 -65.78
C LEU A 214 -23.30 6.51 -64.69
N ASN A 215 -23.96 5.36 -64.83
CA ASN A 215 -23.87 4.25 -63.86
C ASN A 215 -22.44 3.66 -63.78
N ALA A 216 -21.74 3.56 -64.91
CA ALA A 216 -20.36 3.10 -64.96
C ALA A 216 -19.37 4.07 -64.26
N LEU A 217 -19.59 5.38 -64.44
CA LEU A 217 -18.79 6.43 -63.77
C LEU A 217 -19.09 6.47 -62.26
N GLN A 218 -20.35 6.31 -61.87
CA GLN A 218 -20.75 6.24 -60.44
C GLN A 218 -20.12 5.04 -59.76
N GLY A 219 -20.17 3.83 -60.35
CA GLY A 219 -19.55 2.63 -59.79
C GLY A 219 -18.02 2.74 -59.67
N LYS A 220 -17.32 3.45 -60.60
CA LYS A 220 -15.87 3.74 -60.47
C LYS A 220 -15.60 4.72 -59.30
N SER A 221 -16.44 5.75 -59.14
CA SER A 221 -16.34 6.73 -58.09
C SER A 221 -16.54 6.09 -56.70
N GLU A 222 -17.59 5.23 -56.59
CA GLU A 222 -17.88 4.48 -55.34
C GLU A 222 -16.73 3.54 -54.94
N LYS A 223 -16.19 2.75 -55.91
CA LYS A 223 -15.01 1.88 -55.65
C LYS A 223 -13.78 2.67 -55.18
N SER A 224 -13.53 3.82 -55.79
CA SER A 224 -12.40 4.69 -55.45
C SER A 224 -12.59 5.34 -54.06
N THR A 225 -13.82 5.71 -53.70
CA THR A 225 -14.16 6.27 -52.39
C THR A 225 -14.08 5.19 -51.29
N SER A 226 -14.56 3.97 -51.56
CA SER A 226 -14.45 2.84 -50.66
C SER A 226 -12.98 2.49 -50.34
N LYS A 227 -12.11 2.41 -51.37
CA LYS A 227 -10.68 2.17 -51.19
C LYS A 227 -9.99 3.26 -50.37
N LEU A 228 -10.38 4.52 -50.52
CA LEU A 228 -9.82 5.62 -49.75
C LEU A 228 -10.26 5.54 -48.30
N ASN A 229 -11.54 5.24 -48.06
CA ASN A 229 -12.08 5.07 -46.71
C ASN A 229 -11.41 3.91 -45.97
N SER A 230 -11.18 2.75 -46.65
CA SER A 230 -10.46 1.62 -46.03
C SER A 230 -9.05 2.01 -45.64
N THR A 231 -8.31 2.74 -46.49
CA THR A 231 -6.95 3.21 -46.17
C THR A 231 -6.91 4.18 -44.96
N HIS A 232 -7.88 5.08 -44.87
CA HIS A 232 -7.99 5.98 -43.72
C HIS A 232 -8.39 5.23 -42.42
N GLN A 233 -9.27 4.26 -42.55
CA GLN A 233 -9.68 3.41 -41.42
C GLN A 233 -8.53 2.56 -40.92
N GLU A 234 -7.81 1.85 -41.78
CA GLU A 234 -6.62 1.07 -41.46
C GLU A 234 -5.57 1.92 -40.73
N LYS A 235 -5.32 3.14 -41.19
CA LYS A 235 -4.40 4.08 -40.54
C LYS A 235 -4.87 4.47 -39.14
N ALA A 236 -6.17 4.74 -38.97
CA ALA A 236 -6.75 5.09 -37.67
C ALA A 236 -6.75 3.89 -36.70
N GLU A 237 -7.01 2.68 -37.18
CA GLU A 237 -6.97 1.43 -36.39
C GLU A 237 -5.53 1.14 -35.96
N LYS A 238 -4.54 1.27 -36.82
CA LYS A 238 -3.13 1.10 -36.46
C LYS A 238 -2.69 2.07 -35.36
N LEU A 239 -2.98 3.38 -35.52
CA LEU A 239 -2.68 4.38 -34.50
C LEU A 239 -3.40 4.12 -33.18
N THR A 240 -4.63 3.62 -33.23
CA THR A 240 -5.42 3.24 -32.05
C THR A 240 -4.79 2.02 -31.35
N GLY A 241 -4.35 1.03 -32.11
CA GLY A 241 -3.62 -0.14 -31.59
C GLY A 241 -2.33 0.25 -30.88
N GLU A 242 -1.49 1.06 -31.54
CA GLU A 242 -0.23 1.57 -30.98
C GLU A 242 -0.47 2.38 -29.69
N ARG A 243 -1.47 3.28 -29.69
CA ARG A 243 -1.86 4.04 -28.50
C ARG A 243 -2.30 3.12 -27.36
N ASN A 244 -3.11 2.09 -27.64
CA ASN A 244 -3.61 1.16 -26.62
C ASN A 244 -2.48 0.32 -26.02
N GLN A 245 -1.50 -0.10 -26.83
CA GLN A 245 -0.30 -0.79 -26.34
C GLN A 245 0.53 0.12 -25.43
N LEU A 246 0.76 1.37 -25.80
CA LEU A 246 1.47 2.33 -24.95
C LEU A 246 0.70 2.60 -23.65
N ARG A 247 -0.63 2.72 -23.70
CA ARG A 247 -1.46 2.90 -22.50
C ARG A 247 -1.42 1.71 -21.55
N SER A 248 -1.33 0.47 -22.06
CA SER A 248 -1.21 -0.72 -21.21
C SER A 248 0.14 -0.82 -20.49
N SER A 249 1.15 -0.08 -20.95
CA SER A 249 2.47 0.01 -20.33
C SER A 249 2.60 1.18 -19.35
N LEU A 250 1.58 2.06 -19.25
CA LEU A 250 1.55 3.15 -18.28
C LEU A 250 1.24 2.61 -16.88
N SER A 251 2.00 3.07 -15.89
CA SER A 251 1.65 2.81 -14.49
C SER A 251 0.29 3.44 -14.17
N PRO A 252 -0.60 2.73 -13.49
CA PRO A 252 -1.93 3.22 -13.15
C PRO A 252 -1.95 4.45 -12.26
N THR A 253 -0.91 4.66 -11.45
CA THR A 253 -0.73 5.85 -10.60
C THR A 253 -0.70 7.16 -11.39
N ALA A 254 -0.19 7.14 -12.63
CA ALA A 254 -0.19 8.31 -13.53
C ALA A 254 -1.60 8.73 -13.98
N ILE A 255 -2.62 7.88 -13.79
CA ILE A 255 -3.99 8.09 -14.29
C ILE A 255 -4.93 8.53 -13.15
N LEU A 256 -4.51 8.42 -11.90
CA LEU A 256 -5.34 8.71 -10.73
C LEU A 256 -5.54 10.23 -10.53
N LYS A 257 -6.57 10.76 -11.15
CA LYS A 257 -7.22 11.99 -10.70
C LYS A 257 -8.27 11.58 -9.66
N THR A 258 -7.90 11.63 -8.40
CA THR A 258 -8.82 11.42 -7.28
C THR A 258 -9.45 12.75 -6.94
N ASP A 259 -10.66 12.97 -7.42
CA ASP A 259 -11.46 14.12 -7.02
C ASP A 259 -12.39 13.67 -5.89
N PHE A 260 -11.90 13.65 -4.64
CA PHE A 260 -12.79 13.70 -3.49
C PHE A 260 -13.40 15.10 -3.46
N ASN A 261 -14.72 15.18 -3.35
CA ASN A 261 -15.35 16.46 -3.02
C ASN A 261 -14.81 16.92 -1.66
N SER A 262 -14.71 18.24 -1.46
CA SER A 262 -14.27 18.82 -0.19
C SER A 262 -15.18 18.35 0.95
N SER A 263 -14.60 18.15 2.16
CA SER A 263 -15.37 17.96 3.40
C SER A 263 -16.47 19.03 3.52
N SER A 264 -17.60 18.64 4.10
CA SER A 264 -18.72 19.56 4.34
C SER A 264 -18.41 20.64 5.39
N LEU A 265 -17.33 20.48 6.17
CA LEU A 265 -16.94 21.36 7.25
C LEU A 265 -15.97 22.46 6.79
N HIS A 266 -16.17 23.67 7.29
CA HIS A 266 -15.22 24.76 7.07
C HIS A 266 -13.87 24.44 7.71
N THR A 267 -12.79 24.69 6.99
CA THR A 267 -11.41 24.56 7.47
C THR A 267 -11.20 25.38 8.74
N GLY A 268 -10.53 24.80 9.74
CA GLY A 268 -10.25 25.45 11.02
C GLY A 268 -11.33 25.30 12.09
N LYS A 269 -12.47 24.66 11.81
CA LYS A 269 -13.49 24.35 12.80
C LYS A 269 -12.96 23.32 13.80
N ILE A 270 -13.09 23.60 15.12
CA ILE A 270 -12.62 22.68 16.16
C ILE A 270 -13.51 21.42 16.17
N LEU A 271 -12.88 20.25 15.98
CA LEU A 271 -13.53 18.94 16.00
C LEU A 271 -13.43 18.28 17.36
N VAL A 272 -12.23 18.30 17.95
CA VAL A 272 -11.93 17.67 19.23
C VAL A 272 -11.04 18.59 20.06
N THR A 273 -11.36 18.75 21.33
CA THR A 273 -10.49 19.38 22.33
C THR A 273 -10.30 18.44 23.50
N ALA A 274 -9.07 18.05 23.75
CA ALA A 274 -8.65 17.22 24.87
C ALA A 274 -7.82 18.06 25.84
N LYS A 275 -8.15 18.02 27.13
CA LYS A 275 -7.43 18.70 28.20
C LYS A 275 -7.10 17.69 29.28
N GLU A 276 -5.81 17.40 29.44
CA GLU A 276 -5.24 16.54 30.46
C GLU A 276 -5.95 15.18 30.56
N ILE A 277 -6.27 14.59 29.39
CA ILE A 277 -6.96 13.29 29.35
C ILE A 277 -6.02 12.14 29.68
N ASN A 278 -6.54 11.16 30.43
CA ASN A 278 -5.89 9.87 30.63
C ASN A 278 -6.94 8.75 30.65
N PHE A 279 -6.45 7.51 30.47
CA PHE A 279 -7.27 6.31 30.43
C PHE A 279 -6.51 5.13 31.03
N GLY A 280 -7.20 4.18 31.68
CA GLY A 280 -6.63 2.94 32.19
C GLY A 280 -7.58 1.77 31.95
N TYR A 281 -7.03 0.61 31.63
CA TYR A 281 -7.80 -0.63 31.57
C TYR A 281 -7.85 -1.26 32.94
N HIS A 282 -9.01 -1.85 33.33
CA HIS A 282 -9.10 -2.68 34.50
C HIS A 282 -8.53 -4.07 34.21
N PRO A 283 -7.62 -4.62 35.01
CA PRO A 283 -7.00 -5.92 34.74
C PRO A 283 -7.95 -7.12 34.83
N ASN A 284 -9.17 -6.98 35.35
CA ASN A 284 -10.12 -8.09 35.52
C ASN A 284 -11.55 -7.71 35.15
N SER A 285 -11.95 -7.96 33.87
CA SER A 285 -13.37 -7.96 33.47
C SER A 285 -14.01 -9.38 33.42
N ASP A 286 -13.29 -10.46 33.73
CA ASP A 286 -13.78 -11.85 33.57
C ASP A 286 -13.94 -12.64 34.88
N SER A 287 -13.78 -12.03 36.07
CA SER A 287 -14.08 -12.70 37.35
C SER A 287 -15.10 -11.89 38.14
N ASN A 288 -16.23 -12.56 38.45
CA ASN A 288 -17.34 -12.07 39.29
C ASN A 288 -16.99 -11.95 40.78
N ASP A 289 -15.82 -11.46 41.15
CA ASP A 289 -15.47 -11.21 42.55
C ASP A 289 -15.44 -9.70 42.82
N ILE A 290 -16.57 -9.23 43.31
CA ILE A 290 -16.74 -7.90 43.90
C ILE A 290 -16.14 -7.99 45.31
N GLN A 291 -14.97 -7.38 45.52
CA GLN A 291 -14.52 -6.71 46.77
C GLN A 291 -13.00 -6.53 46.78
N ASP A 292 -12.53 -5.40 46.23
CA ASP A 292 -11.51 -4.59 46.88
C ASP A 292 -11.36 -3.24 46.15
N ASN A 293 -11.75 -2.17 46.85
CA ASN A 293 -11.84 -0.79 46.34
C ASN A 293 -10.47 -0.07 46.27
N ASN A 294 -9.36 -0.76 45.98
CA ASN A 294 -8.03 -0.12 45.93
C ASN A 294 -7.08 -0.70 44.87
N ASP A 295 -7.62 -1.27 43.78
CA ASP A 295 -6.76 -1.61 42.66
C ASP A 295 -6.36 -0.33 41.93
N PHE A 296 -5.08 0.02 42.03
CA PHE A 296 -4.43 1.12 41.30
C PHE A 296 -4.72 0.96 39.79
N LYS A 297 -5.58 1.84 39.27
CA LYS A 297 -5.77 1.97 37.84
C LYS A 297 -4.42 2.34 37.24
N GLN A 298 -3.77 1.39 36.59
CA GLN A 298 -2.55 1.71 35.86
C GLN A 298 -2.92 2.63 34.70
N GLN A 299 -2.58 3.91 34.85
CA GLN A 299 -2.79 4.89 33.82
C GLN A 299 -1.99 4.50 32.57
N LEU A 300 -2.62 4.62 31.40
CA LEU A 300 -2.01 4.22 30.14
C LEU A 300 -0.86 5.15 29.74
N TRP A 301 -1.00 6.44 30.04
CA TRP A 301 0.01 7.44 29.73
C TRP A 301 0.57 8.05 31.03
N GLN A 302 1.90 8.09 31.11
CA GLN A 302 2.59 8.69 32.25
C GLN A 302 2.29 10.17 32.39
N THR A 303 2.14 10.86 31.27
CA THR A 303 1.76 12.28 31.20
C THR A 303 0.39 12.41 30.55
N PRO A 304 -0.59 13.07 31.18
CA PRO A 304 -1.89 13.33 30.58
C PRO A 304 -1.78 14.09 29.25
N ILE A 305 -2.61 13.73 28.29
CA ILE A 305 -2.54 14.25 26.92
C ILE A 305 -3.44 15.45 26.77
N SER A 306 -2.92 16.53 26.18
CA SER A 306 -3.69 17.72 25.82
C SER A 306 -3.44 18.08 24.35
N PHE A 307 -4.52 18.20 23.56
CA PHE A 307 -4.44 18.62 22.17
C PHE A 307 -5.76 19.22 21.67
N GLN A 308 -5.68 19.90 20.54
CA GLN A 308 -6.84 20.39 19.80
C GLN A 308 -6.73 19.96 18.35
N LEU A 309 -7.81 19.37 17.80
CA LEU A 309 -7.90 18.95 16.40
C LEU A 309 -8.94 19.79 15.68
N LYS A 310 -8.56 20.37 14.56
CA LYS A 310 -9.41 21.20 13.71
C LYS A 310 -9.70 20.54 12.37
N SER A 311 -10.77 20.96 11.72
CA SER A 311 -11.07 20.55 10.35
C SER A 311 -9.96 21.00 9.39
N GLY A 312 -9.44 20.04 8.62
CA GLY A 312 -8.30 20.22 7.72
C GLY A 312 -6.93 19.94 8.33
N ASP A 313 -6.84 19.69 9.65
CA ASP A 313 -5.57 19.32 10.29
C ASP A 313 -5.11 17.96 9.82
N ARG A 314 -3.78 17.79 9.77
CA ARG A 314 -3.10 16.52 9.46
C ARG A 314 -2.23 16.13 10.64
N LEU A 315 -2.65 15.10 11.38
CA LEU A 315 -2.07 14.69 12.65
C LEU A 315 -1.47 13.29 12.56
N ARG A 316 -0.23 13.13 13.02
CA ARG A 316 0.40 11.84 13.28
C ARG A 316 0.31 11.48 14.76
N ILE A 317 -0.08 10.24 15.07
CA ILE A 317 0.04 9.67 16.41
C ILE A 317 1.21 8.69 16.40
N GLU A 318 2.22 8.96 17.22
CA GLU A 318 3.44 8.17 17.36
C GLU A 318 3.51 7.51 18.73
N GLY A 319 4.18 6.36 18.81
CA GLY A 319 4.44 5.66 20.07
C GLY A 319 4.77 4.19 19.84
N ALA A 320 5.39 3.54 20.82
CA ALA A 320 5.71 2.13 20.79
C ALA A 320 4.45 1.25 20.67
N ASN A 321 4.63 -0.03 20.35
CA ASN A 321 3.51 -0.96 20.41
C ASN A 321 2.99 -1.06 21.86
N GLY A 322 1.66 -1.01 22.04
CA GLY A 322 1.04 -0.98 23.35
C GLY A 322 0.97 0.41 24.02
N SER A 323 1.51 1.48 23.45
CA SER A 323 1.47 2.85 24.02
C SER A 323 0.08 3.49 24.05
N GLY A 324 -0.97 2.81 23.59
CA GLY A 324 -2.35 3.32 23.63
C GLY A 324 -2.79 4.11 22.41
N LYS A 325 -2.10 4.00 21.26
CA LYS A 325 -2.49 4.65 20.00
C LYS A 325 -3.96 4.38 19.63
N THR A 326 -4.35 3.11 19.59
CA THR A 326 -5.73 2.71 19.30
C THR A 326 -6.72 3.20 20.36
N THR A 327 -6.32 3.26 21.64
CA THR A 327 -7.15 3.81 22.71
C THR A 327 -7.41 5.30 22.49
N LEU A 328 -6.39 6.06 22.13
CA LEU A 328 -6.54 7.48 21.80
C LEU A 328 -7.49 7.69 20.60
N LEU A 329 -7.40 6.85 19.57
CA LEU A 329 -8.35 6.89 18.44
C LEU A 329 -9.78 6.61 18.88
N LYS A 330 -10.00 5.62 19.78
CA LYS A 330 -11.33 5.33 20.33
C LYS A 330 -11.89 6.47 21.17
N LEU A 331 -11.04 7.22 21.88
CA LEU A 331 -11.44 8.42 22.60
C LEU A 331 -11.83 9.54 21.62
N ILE A 332 -11.01 9.80 20.57
CA ILE A 332 -11.30 10.81 19.54
C ILE A 332 -12.61 10.48 18.82
N THR A 333 -12.85 9.22 18.48
CA THR A 333 -14.09 8.78 17.80
C THR A 333 -15.30 8.70 18.72
N GLY A 334 -15.11 8.79 20.06
CA GLY A 334 -16.17 8.73 21.06
C GLY A 334 -16.66 7.32 21.38
N GLN A 335 -15.91 6.30 20.97
CA GLN A 335 -16.17 4.89 21.37
C GLN A 335 -15.78 4.65 22.84
N LEU A 336 -14.86 5.45 23.37
CA LEU A 336 -14.46 5.47 24.79
C LEU A 336 -14.59 6.88 25.35
N GLN A 337 -14.73 6.99 26.69
CA GLN A 337 -14.69 8.24 27.40
C GLN A 337 -13.41 8.27 28.25
N PRO A 338 -12.74 9.44 28.38
CA PRO A 338 -11.57 9.56 29.23
C PRO A 338 -11.97 9.33 30.70
N GLN A 339 -11.08 8.71 31.47
CA GLN A 339 -11.29 8.53 32.91
C GLN A 339 -10.81 9.73 33.70
N GLU A 340 -9.85 10.48 33.16
CA GLU A 340 -9.34 11.72 33.72
C GLU A 340 -9.32 12.80 32.63
N GLY A 341 -9.39 14.06 33.07
CA GLY A 341 -9.41 15.20 32.15
C GLY A 341 -10.75 15.44 31.48
N ASN A 342 -10.76 16.28 30.47
CA ASN A 342 -11.98 16.63 29.74
C ASN A 342 -11.77 16.51 28.22
N LEU A 343 -12.66 15.74 27.58
CA LEU A 343 -12.71 15.58 26.12
C LEU A 343 -14.01 16.15 25.57
N THR A 344 -13.92 17.24 24.82
CA THR A 344 -15.07 17.83 24.13
C THR A 344 -14.97 17.47 22.65
N ARG A 345 -16.03 16.89 22.10
CA ARG A 345 -16.13 16.46 20.72
C ARG A 345 -17.35 17.06 20.05
N MET A 346 -17.17 17.58 18.85
CA MET A 346 -18.23 17.96 17.94
C MET A 346 -18.71 16.71 17.17
N GLU A 347 -19.89 16.76 16.60
CA GLU A 347 -20.37 15.73 15.68
C GLU A 347 -19.69 15.89 14.31
N PHE A 348 -19.07 14.81 13.82
CA PHE A 348 -18.41 14.72 12.52
C PHE A 348 -18.49 13.29 11.99
N THR A 349 -18.42 13.15 10.67
CA THR A 349 -18.35 11.87 9.99
C THR A 349 -16.89 11.43 9.82
N TYR A 350 -16.58 10.18 10.08
CA TYR A 350 -15.23 9.65 9.89
C TYR A 350 -15.24 8.30 9.21
N VAL A 351 -14.12 8.00 8.54
CA VAL A 351 -13.81 6.66 8.02
C VAL A 351 -12.54 6.18 8.71
N TYR A 352 -12.64 5.02 9.36
CA TYR A 352 -11.54 4.33 10.00
C TYR A 352 -11.05 3.20 9.11
N LEU A 353 -9.84 3.33 8.60
CA LEU A 353 -9.17 2.33 7.80
C LEU A 353 -8.13 1.64 8.68
N ASN A 354 -8.49 0.47 9.18
CA ASN A 354 -7.65 -0.42 9.99
C ASN A 354 -7.08 -1.55 9.13
N GLN A 355 -6.21 -2.36 9.73
CA GLN A 355 -5.59 -3.52 9.07
C GLN A 355 -6.61 -4.61 8.68
N GLU A 356 -7.80 -4.63 9.28
CA GLU A 356 -8.83 -5.64 9.01
C GLU A 356 -9.75 -5.25 7.83
N TYR A 357 -9.65 -3.99 7.36
CA TYR A 357 -10.49 -3.47 6.27
C TYR A 357 -11.99 -3.70 6.48
N SER A 358 -12.49 -3.43 7.68
CA SER A 358 -13.87 -3.70 8.11
C SER A 358 -14.97 -3.09 7.22
N ILE A 359 -14.61 -2.14 6.35
CA ILE A 359 -15.49 -1.55 5.34
C ILE A 359 -15.81 -2.53 4.18
N ILE A 360 -15.01 -3.59 4.01
CA ILE A 360 -15.15 -4.57 2.93
C ILE A 360 -15.87 -5.81 3.47
N ASP A 361 -16.99 -6.19 2.81
CA ASP A 361 -17.65 -7.46 3.11
C ASP A 361 -17.00 -8.59 2.29
N ASP A 362 -16.36 -9.53 2.98
CA ASP A 362 -15.67 -10.67 2.37
C ASP A 362 -16.57 -11.61 1.57
N ARG A 363 -17.90 -11.52 1.75
CA ARG A 363 -18.90 -12.33 1.03
C ARG A 363 -19.17 -11.83 -0.37
N ASN A 364 -18.98 -10.55 -0.62
CA ASN A 364 -19.24 -9.91 -1.90
C ASN A 364 -18.12 -10.18 -2.91
N SER A 365 -18.43 -10.09 -4.19
CA SER A 365 -17.45 -9.85 -5.25
C SER A 365 -17.01 -8.39 -5.27
N ILE A 366 -15.92 -8.07 -5.96
CA ILE A 366 -15.43 -6.69 -6.12
C ILE A 366 -16.52 -5.79 -6.69
N LEU A 367 -17.25 -6.26 -7.71
CA LEU A 367 -18.29 -5.47 -8.35
C LEU A 367 -19.51 -5.30 -7.44
N GLU A 368 -19.97 -6.34 -6.75
CA GLU A 368 -21.05 -6.27 -5.77
C GLU A 368 -20.72 -5.33 -4.62
N GLN A 369 -19.48 -5.37 -4.11
CA GLN A 369 -19.00 -4.45 -3.09
C GLN A 369 -19.06 -3.00 -3.57
N ALA A 370 -18.62 -2.73 -4.80
CA ALA A 370 -18.71 -1.42 -5.41
C ALA A 370 -20.16 -0.93 -5.57
N TYR A 371 -21.07 -1.81 -5.97
CA TYR A 371 -22.51 -1.50 -6.06
C TYR A 371 -23.13 -1.21 -4.69
N ALA A 372 -22.76 -1.94 -3.64
CA ALA A 372 -23.24 -1.71 -2.28
C ALA A 372 -22.96 -0.28 -1.78
N PHE A 373 -21.94 0.37 -2.30
CA PHE A 373 -21.56 1.76 -2.00
C PHE A 373 -22.12 2.79 -2.98
N ASN A 374 -22.89 2.37 -4.00
CA ASN A 374 -23.43 3.29 -5.01
C ASN A 374 -24.67 4.05 -4.54
N ASN A 375 -24.54 4.88 -3.53
CA ASN A 375 -25.62 5.74 -3.00
C ASN A 375 -26.03 6.87 -3.97
N ARG A 376 -25.21 7.13 -5.00
CA ARG A 376 -25.40 8.20 -6.00
C ARG A 376 -26.16 7.74 -7.23
N ASN A 377 -26.50 6.46 -7.33
CA ASN A 377 -27.07 5.87 -8.52
C ASN A 377 -26.21 6.10 -9.78
N LEU A 378 -24.88 6.00 -9.64
CA LEU A 378 -23.97 6.05 -10.78
C LEU A 378 -24.33 4.94 -11.77
N PRO A 379 -24.28 5.23 -13.08
CA PRO A 379 -24.46 4.19 -14.08
C PRO A 379 -23.31 3.19 -14.03
N GLU A 380 -23.60 1.94 -14.38
CA GLU A 380 -22.64 0.82 -14.30
C GLU A 380 -21.28 1.11 -14.96
N HIS A 381 -21.29 1.80 -16.09
CA HIS A 381 -20.03 2.12 -16.81
C HIS A 381 -19.12 3.07 -16.00
N GLU A 382 -19.66 3.99 -15.21
CA GLU A 382 -18.86 4.87 -14.35
C GLU A 382 -18.24 4.11 -13.20
N ILE A 383 -18.99 3.19 -12.55
CA ILE A 383 -18.43 2.31 -11.51
C ILE A 383 -17.28 1.48 -12.07
N LYS A 384 -17.46 0.90 -13.27
CA LYS A 384 -16.42 0.14 -13.96
C LYS A 384 -15.19 0.97 -14.30
N ILE A 385 -15.36 2.25 -14.65
CA ILE A 385 -14.25 3.18 -14.86
C ILE A 385 -13.50 3.44 -13.56
N ILE A 386 -14.21 3.66 -12.45
CA ILE A 386 -13.59 3.87 -11.14
C ILE A 386 -12.83 2.62 -10.69
N LEU A 387 -13.44 1.43 -10.80
CA LEU A 387 -12.78 0.16 -10.49
C LEU A 387 -11.47 -0.02 -11.28
N ASN A 388 -11.50 0.24 -12.59
CA ASN A 388 -10.29 0.19 -13.42
C ASN A 388 -9.20 1.20 -12.97
N ARG A 389 -9.58 2.39 -12.51
CA ARG A 389 -8.63 3.39 -11.97
C ARG A 389 -7.94 2.87 -10.72
N TYR A 390 -8.65 2.09 -9.87
CA TYR A 390 -8.11 1.47 -8.66
C TYR A 390 -7.51 0.08 -8.92
N LEU A 391 -7.15 -0.22 -10.18
CA LEU A 391 -6.47 -1.47 -10.59
C LEU A 391 -7.32 -2.74 -10.48
N PHE A 392 -8.61 -2.64 -10.64
CA PHE A 392 -9.49 -3.78 -10.78
C PHE A 392 -9.95 -3.92 -12.24
N PRO A 393 -9.21 -4.69 -13.08
CA PRO A 393 -9.59 -4.94 -14.46
C PRO A 393 -10.86 -5.80 -14.54
N ALA A 394 -11.50 -5.80 -15.71
CA ALA A 394 -12.76 -6.53 -15.92
C ALA A 394 -12.67 -8.03 -15.58
N SER A 395 -11.49 -8.63 -15.72
CA SER A 395 -11.26 -10.05 -15.40
C SER A 395 -11.31 -10.36 -13.89
N GLU A 396 -11.27 -9.34 -13.03
CA GLU A 396 -11.22 -9.51 -11.57
C GLU A 396 -12.54 -9.11 -10.88
N TRP A 397 -13.48 -8.52 -11.58
CA TRP A 397 -14.71 -8.00 -10.94
C TRP A 397 -15.55 -9.04 -10.22
N ASP A 398 -15.52 -10.29 -10.69
CA ASP A 398 -16.24 -11.42 -10.08
C ASP A 398 -15.42 -12.11 -8.97
N LYS A 399 -14.18 -11.67 -8.71
CA LYS A 399 -13.32 -12.20 -7.65
C LYS A 399 -13.92 -11.83 -6.29
N SER A 400 -14.07 -12.83 -5.40
CA SER A 400 -14.56 -12.61 -4.02
C SER A 400 -13.59 -11.75 -3.23
N CYS A 401 -14.10 -10.78 -2.46
CA CYS A 401 -13.33 -9.89 -1.59
C CYS A 401 -12.49 -10.64 -0.55
N ARG A 402 -12.91 -11.85 -0.15
CA ARG A 402 -12.13 -12.73 0.74
C ARG A 402 -10.78 -13.15 0.16
N LYS A 403 -10.65 -13.22 -1.17
CA LYS A 403 -9.42 -13.62 -1.86
C LYS A 403 -8.49 -12.46 -2.18
N LEU A 404 -8.84 -11.26 -1.77
CA LEU A 404 -8.04 -10.07 -1.99
C LEU A 404 -6.89 -10.00 -0.99
N SER A 405 -5.72 -9.57 -1.48
CA SER A 405 -4.60 -9.18 -0.63
C SER A 405 -4.97 -7.93 0.19
N GLY A 406 -4.20 -7.62 1.24
CA GLY A 406 -4.39 -6.39 2.03
C GLY A 406 -4.37 -5.13 1.16
N GLY A 407 -3.42 -5.04 0.22
CA GLY A 407 -3.33 -3.93 -0.73
C GLY A 407 -4.52 -3.82 -1.67
N GLU A 408 -5.03 -4.94 -2.17
CA GLU A 408 -6.25 -4.98 -2.98
C GLU A 408 -7.47 -4.54 -2.17
N LYS A 409 -7.61 -5.01 -0.91
CA LYS A 409 -8.71 -4.59 -0.02
C LYS A 409 -8.66 -3.09 0.26
N MET A 410 -7.48 -2.54 0.53
CA MET A 410 -7.31 -1.10 0.76
C MET A 410 -7.72 -0.28 -0.48
N ARG A 411 -7.24 -0.67 -1.66
CA ARG A 411 -7.62 -0.02 -2.94
C ARG A 411 -9.13 -0.08 -3.17
N LEU A 412 -9.76 -1.24 -2.88
CA LEU A 412 -11.21 -1.40 -3.01
C LEU A 412 -11.97 -0.53 -2.00
N ALA A 413 -11.49 -0.39 -0.77
CA ALA A 413 -12.07 0.50 0.23
C ALA A 413 -12.11 1.95 -0.26
N PHE A 414 -10.98 2.47 -0.77
CA PHE A 414 -10.94 3.81 -1.36
C PHE A 414 -11.84 3.93 -2.60
N CYS A 415 -11.89 2.89 -3.45
CA CYS A 415 -12.79 2.85 -4.61
C CYS A 415 -14.26 2.97 -4.17
N CYS A 416 -14.68 2.23 -3.15
CA CYS A 416 -16.03 2.29 -2.57
C CYS A 416 -16.36 3.68 -2.01
N LEU A 417 -15.42 4.31 -1.32
CA LEU A 417 -15.59 5.66 -0.81
C LEU A 417 -15.75 6.70 -1.94
N MET A 418 -14.99 6.55 -3.03
CA MET A 418 -15.15 7.38 -4.22
C MET A 418 -16.51 7.20 -4.91
N ILE A 419 -17.01 5.97 -4.95
CA ILE A 419 -18.32 5.66 -5.54
C ILE A 419 -19.45 6.27 -4.69
N SER A 420 -19.36 6.17 -3.36
CA SER A 420 -20.40 6.66 -2.44
C SER A 420 -20.52 8.20 -2.45
N ASN A 421 -19.45 8.91 -2.79
CA ASN A 421 -19.30 10.37 -2.67
C ASN A 421 -19.63 10.93 -1.27
N ASN A 422 -19.73 10.06 -0.28
CA ASN A 422 -19.79 10.47 1.11
C ASN A 422 -18.35 10.75 1.55
N THR A 423 -17.88 11.95 1.23
CA THR A 423 -16.55 12.38 1.69
C THR A 423 -16.64 12.55 3.20
N PRO A 424 -15.94 11.75 4.01
CA PRO A 424 -15.95 11.91 5.45
C PRO A 424 -15.32 13.24 5.83
N ASP A 425 -15.61 13.76 7.03
CA ASP A 425 -14.94 14.94 7.57
C ASP A 425 -13.52 14.60 8.07
N MET A 426 -13.29 13.30 8.37
CA MET A 426 -12.02 12.82 8.91
C MET A 426 -11.69 11.42 8.37
N PHE A 427 -10.45 11.25 7.89
CA PHE A 427 -9.84 9.93 7.69
C PHE A 427 -8.97 9.57 8.89
N ILE A 428 -9.15 8.36 9.39
CA ILE A 428 -8.30 7.74 10.41
C ILE A 428 -7.62 6.55 9.75
N LEU A 429 -6.29 6.62 9.65
CA LEU A 429 -5.45 5.65 8.96
C LEU A 429 -4.58 4.94 10.02
N ASP A 430 -4.85 3.66 10.28
CA ASP A 430 -4.11 2.87 11.27
C ASP A 430 -3.21 1.86 10.55
N GLU A 431 -1.92 2.19 10.48
CA GLU A 431 -0.87 1.45 9.75
C GLU A 431 -1.27 1.14 8.28
N PRO A 432 -1.68 2.16 7.49
CA PRO A 432 -2.26 1.95 6.17
C PRO A 432 -1.25 1.44 5.14
N THR A 433 0.05 1.50 5.43
CA THR A 433 1.13 1.07 4.53
C THR A 433 1.62 -0.35 4.79
N ASN A 434 1.21 -0.96 5.91
CA ASN A 434 1.63 -2.31 6.25
C ASN A 434 1.08 -3.34 5.26
N ASN A 435 1.93 -4.27 4.83
CA ASN A 435 1.59 -5.35 3.89
C ASN A 435 1.06 -4.85 2.52
N LEU A 436 1.37 -3.60 2.13
CA LEU A 436 1.00 -3.05 0.84
C LEU A 436 2.19 -3.03 -0.10
N ASP A 437 1.94 -3.34 -1.37
CA ASP A 437 2.90 -3.10 -2.43
C ASP A 437 3.10 -1.60 -2.70
N ILE A 438 4.23 -1.23 -3.29
CA ILE A 438 4.60 0.17 -3.56
C ILE A 438 3.52 0.87 -4.39
N GLN A 439 2.91 0.18 -5.36
CA GLN A 439 1.85 0.76 -6.20
C GLN A 439 0.60 1.10 -5.38
N SER A 440 0.19 0.22 -4.46
CA SER A 440 -0.94 0.49 -3.55
C SER A 440 -0.64 1.66 -2.63
N ILE A 441 0.59 1.75 -2.09
CA ILE A 441 1.02 2.88 -1.26
C ILE A 441 0.95 4.19 -2.05
N GLU A 442 1.44 4.24 -3.29
CA GLU A 442 1.37 5.42 -4.15
C GLU A 442 -0.08 5.87 -4.42
N ILE A 443 -0.98 4.92 -4.68
CA ILE A 443 -2.41 5.20 -4.90
C ILE A 443 -3.04 5.84 -3.66
N ILE A 444 -2.80 5.26 -2.49
CA ILE A 444 -3.34 5.77 -1.22
C ILE A 444 -2.76 7.15 -0.92
N THR A 445 -1.45 7.30 -1.08
CA THR A 445 -0.74 8.56 -0.88
C THR A 445 -1.33 9.66 -1.76
N ALA A 446 -1.50 9.40 -3.06
CA ALA A 446 -2.11 10.35 -3.99
C ALA A 446 -3.56 10.69 -3.61
N THR A 447 -4.31 9.69 -3.15
CA THR A 447 -5.70 9.86 -2.72
C THR A 447 -5.79 10.75 -1.48
N ILE A 448 -5.00 10.47 -0.44
CA ILE A 448 -5.00 11.23 0.82
C ILE A 448 -4.39 12.63 0.64
N LYS A 449 -3.36 12.78 -0.21
CA LYS A 449 -2.76 14.07 -0.51
C LYS A 449 -3.77 15.08 -1.08
N ASN A 450 -4.67 14.61 -1.94
CA ASN A 450 -5.69 15.43 -2.59
C ASN A 450 -6.94 15.66 -1.70
N TYR A 451 -7.06 14.94 -0.60
CA TYR A 451 -8.16 15.11 0.34
C TYR A 451 -7.95 16.35 1.19
N THR A 452 -8.99 17.20 1.30
CA THR A 452 -8.94 18.50 2.00
C THR A 452 -9.46 18.46 3.43
N GLY A 453 -10.06 17.34 3.88
CA GLY A 453 -10.54 17.15 5.25
C GLY A 453 -9.43 16.77 6.22
N THR A 454 -9.83 16.44 7.45
CA THR A 454 -8.91 16.08 8.53
C THR A 454 -8.33 14.68 8.32
N VAL A 455 -7.03 14.51 8.59
CA VAL A 455 -6.36 13.21 8.51
C VAL A 455 -5.66 12.93 9.84
N ILE A 456 -5.96 11.78 10.43
CA ILE A 456 -5.17 11.22 11.53
C ILE A 456 -4.48 9.97 10.99
N ALA A 457 -3.16 9.90 11.13
CA ALA A 457 -2.39 8.75 10.68
C ALA A 457 -1.54 8.17 11.82
N ILE A 458 -1.61 6.86 11.99
CA ILE A 458 -0.64 6.04 12.70
C ILE A 458 0.14 5.31 11.61
N SER A 459 1.41 5.59 11.45
CA SER A 459 2.26 4.90 10.50
C SER A 459 3.73 5.01 10.87
N HIS A 460 4.47 3.94 10.59
CA HIS A 460 5.91 3.86 10.71
C HIS A 460 6.65 4.18 9.38
N ASP A 461 5.90 4.51 8.32
CA ASP A 461 6.45 4.91 7.01
C ASP A 461 6.58 6.44 6.94
N ASP A 462 7.80 6.93 7.16
CA ASP A 462 8.08 8.38 7.16
C ASP A 462 7.92 9.01 5.77
N TYR A 463 8.18 8.26 4.67
CA TYR A 463 7.91 8.74 3.32
C TYR A 463 6.41 8.98 3.10
N PHE A 464 5.58 8.04 3.53
CA PHE A 464 4.13 8.19 3.47
C PHE A 464 3.66 9.42 4.25
N ILE A 465 4.13 9.58 5.48
CA ILE A 465 3.79 10.71 6.36
C ILE A 465 4.17 12.05 5.73
N GLN A 466 5.37 12.17 5.15
CA GLN A 466 5.81 13.38 4.46
C GLN A 466 4.98 13.65 3.19
N GLU A 467 4.75 12.64 2.37
CA GLU A 467 4.03 12.77 1.10
C GLU A 467 2.57 13.18 1.30
N ILE A 468 1.90 12.73 2.36
CA ILE A 468 0.53 13.15 2.71
C ILE A 468 0.47 14.48 3.46
N GLY A 469 1.61 15.13 3.76
CA GLY A 469 1.68 16.48 4.33
C GLY A 469 1.25 16.56 5.79
N ILE A 470 1.67 15.61 6.63
CA ILE A 470 1.43 15.65 8.09
C ILE A 470 2.25 16.79 8.70
N GLU A 471 1.59 17.68 9.45
CA GLU A 471 2.19 18.86 10.07
C GLU A 471 2.27 18.77 11.60
N GLN A 472 1.37 18.02 12.22
CA GLN A 472 1.27 17.90 13.67
C GLN A 472 1.56 16.48 14.12
N ARG A 473 2.10 16.34 15.34
CA ARG A 473 2.34 15.00 15.95
C ARG A 473 1.98 14.99 17.41
N ILE A 474 1.46 13.85 17.86
CA ILE A 474 1.29 13.48 19.27
C ILE A 474 2.17 12.28 19.55
N LEU A 475 3.10 12.41 20.50
CA LEU A 475 3.96 11.33 20.96
C LEU A 475 3.37 10.72 22.23
N LEU A 476 3.09 9.42 22.20
CA LEU A 476 2.62 8.64 23.33
C LEU A 476 3.79 7.90 23.98
N SER A 477 3.99 8.14 25.25
CA SER A 477 5.08 7.57 26.06
C SER A 477 4.54 6.67 27.17
#